data_b1e8ea016c18947fe315c826d3f5107f
#
_entry.id   b1e8ea016c18947fe315c826d3f5107f
#
_cell.length_a   1.000
_cell.length_b   1.000
_cell.length_c   1.000
_cell.angle_alpha   90.00
_cell.angle_beta   90.00
_cell.angle_gamma   90.00
#
_symmetry.space_group_name_H-M   'P 1'
#
loop_
_entity.id
_entity.type
_entity.pdbx_description
1 polymer ?
#
loop_
_entity_poly.entity_id
_entity_poly.type
_entity_poly.pdbx_seq_one_letter_code
_entity_poly.pdbx_strand_id
1 'polypeptide(L)'
;NVEDLLKDWANDHAKNWDANNLLCKLKTWQLNDISKNPLYKSDYIKALKSIRAKTILMPCNQDLYFRKEDNMYEKKFIKRVSLKSINSPYGHCAANPGNDKNFQKKLDQNINELLT
;
A
#
# COMPACT_ATOMS: atom_id res chain seq x y z
N ASN A 1 17.39 3.85 -23.05
CA ASN A 1 16.58 2.73 -23.57
C ASN A 1 16.28 1.73 -22.46
N VAL A 2 15.55 0.65 -22.74
CA VAL A 2 15.17 -0.36 -21.73
C VAL A 2 16.39 -1.11 -21.20
N GLU A 3 17.38 -1.37 -22.04
CA GLU A 3 18.61 -2.08 -21.61
C GLU A 3 19.43 -1.26 -20.61
N ASP A 4 19.54 0.05 -20.83
CA ASP A 4 20.24 0.92 -19.87
C ASP A 4 19.49 0.97 -18.54
N LEU A 5 18.18 1.09 -18.57
CA LEU A 5 17.34 1.05 -17.37
C LEU A 5 17.54 -0.27 -16.58
N LEU A 6 17.53 -1.41 -17.26
CA LEU A 6 17.73 -2.71 -16.63
C LEU A 6 19.13 -2.87 -16.05
N LYS A 7 20.17 -2.35 -16.72
CA LYS A 7 21.55 -2.35 -16.19
C LYS A 7 21.67 -1.49 -14.94
N ASP A 8 21.11 -0.27 -14.98
CA ASP A 8 21.17 0.65 -13.85
C ASP A 8 20.41 0.07 -12.64
N TRP A 9 19.24 -0.51 -12.88
CA TRP A 9 18.43 -1.16 -11.87
C TRP A 9 19.16 -2.38 -11.25
N ALA A 10 19.73 -3.23 -12.09
CA ALA A 10 20.51 -4.39 -11.62
C ALA A 10 21.73 -3.96 -10.80
N ASN A 11 22.46 -2.93 -11.24
CA ASN A 11 23.64 -2.40 -10.54
C ASN A 11 23.28 -1.78 -9.19
N ASP A 12 22.15 -1.04 -9.10
CA ASP A 12 21.67 -0.47 -7.85
C ASP A 12 21.30 -1.57 -6.86
N HIS A 13 20.56 -2.58 -7.32
CA HIS A 13 20.18 -3.71 -6.47
C HIS A 13 21.37 -4.52 -6.00
N ALA A 14 22.35 -4.78 -6.87
CA ALA A 14 23.55 -5.52 -6.50
C ALA A 14 24.41 -4.80 -5.44
N LYS A 15 24.41 -3.47 -5.44
CA LYS A 15 25.18 -2.66 -4.49
C LYS A 15 24.47 -2.40 -3.16
N ASN A 16 23.17 -2.19 -3.21
CA ASN A 16 22.40 -1.61 -2.11
C ASN A 16 21.47 -2.62 -1.42
N TRP A 17 21.28 -3.81 -2.00
CA TRP A 17 20.34 -4.78 -1.49
C TRP A 17 20.97 -6.16 -1.29
N ASP A 18 20.73 -6.76 -0.14
CA ASP A 18 21.07 -8.14 0.14
C ASP A 18 19.94 -9.07 -0.33
N ALA A 19 20.28 -10.11 -1.10
CA ALA A 19 19.31 -11.04 -1.67
C ALA A 19 18.49 -11.79 -0.60
N ASN A 20 19.10 -12.15 0.54
CA ASN A 20 18.40 -12.83 1.61
C ASN A 20 17.39 -11.90 2.29
N ASN A 21 17.73 -10.61 2.42
CA ASN A 21 16.82 -9.59 2.94
C ASN A 21 15.61 -9.39 2.01
N LEU A 22 15.83 -9.38 0.68
CA LEU A 22 14.75 -9.32 -0.30
C LEU A 22 13.85 -10.56 -0.23
N LEU A 23 14.43 -11.75 -0.16
CA LEU A 23 13.69 -13.00 -0.01
C LEU A 23 12.88 -13.02 1.30
N CYS A 24 13.45 -12.54 2.40
CA CYS A 24 12.78 -12.42 3.68
C CYS A 24 11.56 -11.47 3.60
N LYS A 25 11.72 -10.30 2.98
CA LYS A 25 10.62 -9.34 2.75
C LYS A 25 9.51 -9.95 1.89
N LEU A 26 9.87 -10.58 0.76
CA LEU A 26 8.89 -11.23 -0.12
C LEU A 26 8.15 -12.35 0.61
N LYS A 27 8.86 -13.16 1.41
CA LYS A 27 8.24 -14.20 2.22
C LYS A 27 7.29 -13.65 3.26
N THR A 28 7.66 -12.53 3.91
CA THR A 28 6.80 -11.84 4.86
C THR A 28 5.51 -11.36 4.17
N TRP A 29 5.59 -10.77 2.99
CA TRP A 29 4.41 -10.36 2.23
C TRP A 29 3.50 -11.53 1.86
N GLN A 30 4.09 -12.63 1.36
CA GLN A 30 3.34 -13.84 1.00
C GLN A 30 2.59 -14.47 2.18
N LEU A 31 3.15 -14.37 3.38
CA LEU A 31 2.60 -14.96 4.59
C LEU A 31 1.73 -13.99 5.39
N ASN A 32 1.80 -12.70 5.07
CA ASN A 32 1.05 -11.68 5.80
C ASN A 32 -0.45 -11.80 5.51
N ASP A 33 -1.17 -12.24 6.51
CA ASP A 33 -2.63 -12.37 6.47
C ASP A 33 -3.19 -12.00 7.84
N ILE A 34 -3.88 -10.87 7.91
CA ILE A 34 -4.47 -10.34 9.15
C ILE A 34 -5.46 -11.29 9.82
N SER A 35 -5.97 -12.26 9.08
CA SER A 35 -6.95 -13.24 9.58
C SER A 35 -6.32 -14.51 10.17
N LYS A 36 -5.04 -14.80 9.89
CA LYS A 36 -4.32 -15.99 10.37
C LYS A 36 -3.92 -15.88 11.84
N ASN A 37 -4.91 -15.85 12.70
CA ASN A 37 -4.72 -15.85 14.15
C ASN A 37 -5.93 -16.52 14.85
N PRO A 38 -5.83 -16.83 16.16
CA PRO A 38 -6.92 -17.51 16.89
C PRO A 38 -8.24 -16.73 16.91
N LEU A 39 -8.19 -15.39 16.82
CA LEU A 39 -9.37 -14.53 16.90
C LEU A 39 -10.22 -14.61 15.63
N TYR A 40 -9.58 -14.61 14.47
CA TYR A 40 -10.27 -14.59 13.18
C TYR A 40 -10.33 -15.95 12.47
N LYS A 41 -9.45 -16.91 12.84
CA LYS A 41 -9.45 -18.29 12.32
C LYS A 41 -9.44 -18.33 10.79
N SER A 42 -8.59 -17.51 10.18
CA SER A 42 -8.45 -17.34 8.72
C SER A 42 -9.70 -16.78 8.00
N ASP A 43 -10.62 -16.14 8.74
CA ASP A 43 -11.73 -15.39 8.15
C ASP A 43 -11.32 -13.93 7.93
N TYR A 44 -10.88 -13.63 6.71
CA TYR A 44 -10.42 -12.31 6.29
C TYR A 44 -11.52 -11.25 6.40
N ILE A 45 -12.74 -11.59 6.03
CA ILE A 45 -13.89 -10.66 6.10
C ILE A 45 -14.21 -10.31 7.56
N LYS A 46 -14.14 -11.28 8.46
CA LYS A 46 -14.32 -11.05 9.89
C LYS A 46 -13.23 -10.12 10.45
N ALA A 47 -11.98 -10.29 10.01
CA ALA A 47 -10.89 -9.41 10.39
C ALA A 47 -11.12 -7.97 9.94
N LEU A 48 -11.52 -7.74 8.68
CA LEU A 48 -11.85 -6.41 8.17
C LEU A 48 -13.06 -5.79 8.91
N LYS A 49 -14.10 -6.56 9.17
CA LYS A 49 -15.28 -6.09 9.93
C LYS A 49 -14.97 -5.70 11.37
N SER A 50 -13.86 -6.17 11.93
CA SER A 50 -13.45 -5.83 13.30
C SER A 50 -12.79 -4.44 13.40
N ILE A 51 -12.44 -3.83 12.30
CA ILE A 51 -11.85 -2.48 12.26
C ILE A 51 -12.91 -1.46 12.69
N ARG A 52 -12.68 -0.81 13.83
CA ARG A 52 -13.60 0.17 14.43
C ARG A 52 -13.17 1.62 14.18
N ALA A 53 -11.89 1.81 13.90
CA ALA A 53 -11.33 3.14 13.65
C ALA A 53 -11.97 3.81 12.43
N LYS A 54 -12.09 5.14 12.46
CA LYS A 54 -12.34 5.95 11.26
C LYS A 54 -11.16 5.71 10.31
N THR A 55 -11.43 5.33 9.09
CA THR A 55 -10.42 4.86 8.14
C THR A 55 -10.54 5.62 6.83
N ILE A 56 -9.41 6.03 6.28
CA ILE A 56 -9.32 6.56 4.92
C ILE A 56 -8.39 5.66 4.13
N LEU A 57 -8.89 5.04 3.06
CA LEU A 57 -8.10 4.30 2.09
C LEU A 57 -7.70 5.26 0.97
N MET A 58 -6.39 5.38 0.71
CA MET A 58 -5.83 6.32 -0.27
C MET A 58 -5.01 5.61 -1.36
N PRO A 59 -5.60 4.74 -2.17
CA PRO A 59 -4.84 4.10 -3.25
C PRO A 59 -4.46 5.11 -4.33
N CYS A 60 -3.27 4.93 -4.91
CA CYS A 60 -2.90 5.59 -6.15
C CYS A 60 -3.50 4.80 -7.33
N ASN A 61 -4.20 5.49 -8.25
CA ASN A 61 -4.84 4.82 -9.38
C ASN A 61 -3.84 4.18 -10.36
N GLN A 62 -2.58 4.64 -10.38
CA GLN A 62 -1.51 4.11 -11.20
C GLN A 62 -0.61 3.11 -10.46
N ASP A 63 -0.95 2.76 -9.21
CA ASP A 63 -0.21 1.75 -8.45
C ASP A 63 -0.53 0.35 -9.00
N LEU A 64 0.51 -0.37 -9.43
CA LEU A 64 0.42 -1.74 -9.93
C LEU A 64 0.75 -2.78 -8.86
N TYR A 65 1.28 -2.35 -7.70
CA TYR A 65 1.57 -3.22 -6.56
C TYR A 65 0.37 -3.35 -5.64
N PHE A 66 -0.12 -2.22 -5.12
CA PHE A 66 -1.29 -2.15 -4.24
C PHE A 66 -2.44 -1.53 -5.01
N ARG A 67 -3.13 -2.37 -5.74
CA ARG A 67 -4.14 -1.93 -6.68
C ARG A 67 -5.36 -1.33 -5.98
N LYS A 68 -5.93 -0.32 -6.61
CA LYS A 68 -7.16 0.33 -6.13
C LYS A 68 -8.32 -0.65 -5.94
N GLU A 69 -8.42 -1.66 -6.81
CA GLU A 69 -9.46 -2.68 -6.76
C GLU A 69 -9.46 -3.46 -5.45
N ASP A 70 -8.28 -3.73 -4.89
CA ASP A 70 -8.13 -4.41 -3.61
C ASP A 70 -8.68 -3.54 -2.48
N ASN A 71 -8.36 -2.25 -2.46
CA ASN A 71 -8.95 -1.31 -1.50
C ASN A 71 -10.46 -1.12 -1.68
N MET A 72 -10.96 -1.17 -2.91
CA MET A 72 -12.41 -1.16 -3.17
C MET A 72 -13.10 -2.41 -2.63
N TYR A 73 -12.42 -3.55 -2.67
CA TYR A 73 -12.92 -4.78 -2.05
C TYR A 73 -12.95 -4.67 -0.52
N GLU A 74 -11.85 -4.26 0.10
CA GLU A 74 -11.72 -4.09 1.56
C GLU A 74 -12.75 -3.10 2.11
N LYS A 75 -12.98 -1.99 1.40
CA LYS A 75 -13.98 -0.98 1.74
C LYS A 75 -15.37 -1.56 2.00
N LYS A 76 -15.74 -2.66 1.34
CA LYS A 76 -17.07 -3.28 1.50
C LYS A 76 -17.32 -3.82 2.91
N PHE A 77 -16.24 -4.08 3.66
CA PHE A 77 -16.33 -4.77 4.95
C PHE A 77 -15.94 -3.88 6.14
N ILE A 78 -15.22 -2.79 5.92
CA ILE A 78 -14.84 -1.85 6.97
C ILE A 78 -15.98 -0.87 7.22
N LYS A 79 -16.46 -0.77 8.47
CA LYS A 79 -17.67 0.01 8.79
C LYS A 79 -17.53 1.52 8.61
N ARG A 80 -16.41 2.09 9.05
CA ARG A 80 -16.17 3.55 9.08
C ARG A 80 -15.06 3.90 8.11
N VAL A 81 -15.31 3.73 6.81
CA VAL A 81 -14.28 3.87 5.78
C VAL A 81 -14.70 4.82 4.67
N SER A 82 -13.78 5.64 4.23
CA SER A 82 -13.85 6.40 2.98
C SER A 82 -12.72 5.98 2.05
N LEU A 83 -12.98 5.98 0.73
CA LEU A 83 -11.99 5.71 -0.31
C LEU A 83 -11.71 7.02 -1.04
N LYS A 84 -10.48 7.50 -0.97
CA LYS A 84 -10.03 8.75 -1.58
C LYS A 84 -8.82 8.49 -2.47
N SER A 85 -9.07 7.90 -3.62
CA SER A 85 -8.01 7.58 -4.58
C SER A 85 -7.32 8.82 -5.13
N ILE A 86 -6.05 8.68 -5.45
CA ILE A 86 -5.19 9.75 -5.97
C ILE A 86 -4.64 9.34 -7.33
N ASN A 87 -4.51 10.31 -8.24
CA ASN A 87 -3.77 10.13 -9.48
C ASN A 87 -2.35 10.64 -9.29
N SER A 88 -1.36 9.83 -9.63
CA SER A 88 0.04 10.22 -9.63
C SER A 88 0.82 9.43 -10.67
N PRO A 89 1.65 10.08 -11.49
CA PRO A 89 2.50 9.38 -12.45
C PRO A 89 3.57 8.50 -11.75
N TYR A 90 3.80 8.72 -10.46
CA TYR A 90 4.76 7.93 -9.67
C TYR A 90 4.20 6.57 -9.21
N GLY A 91 2.90 6.29 -9.42
CA GLY A 91 2.29 5.00 -9.08
C GLY A 91 2.55 4.60 -7.64
N HIS A 92 3.18 3.43 -7.45
CA HIS A 92 3.55 2.93 -6.11
C HIS A 92 4.43 3.88 -5.30
N CYS A 93 5.30 4.63 -5.97
CA CYS A 93 6.22 5.56 -5.33
C CYS A 93 5.61 6.94 -5.04
N ALA A 94 4.33 7.16 -5.28
CA ALA A 94 3.67 8.44 -5.05
C ALA A 94 3.74 8.89 -3.59
N ALA A 95 3.72 7.94 -2.66
CA ALA A 95 3.78 8.19 -1.22
C ALA A 95 5.19 8.45 -0.69
N ASN A 96 6.24 8.26 -1.49
CA ASN A 96 7.59 8.54 -1.06
C ASN A 96 7.77 10.05 -0.84
N PRO A 97 8.40 10.46 0.27
CA PRO A 97 8.61 11.87 0.57
C PRO A 97 9.31 12.61 -0.58
N GLY A 98 8.73 13.72 -1.01
CA GLY A 98 9.29 14.57 -2.06
C GLY A 98 8.93 14.20 -3.50
N ASN A 99 8.39 13.01 -3.77
CA ASN A 99 8.08 12.59 -5.13
C ASN A 99 6.87 13.33 -5.73
N ASP A 100 5.79 13.45 -4.97
CA ASP A 100 4.55 14.07 -5.46
C ASP A 100 3.97 15.06 -4.45
N LYS A 101 4.11 16.35 -4.76
CA LYS A 101 3.57 17.44 -3.91
C LYS A 101 2.04 17.41 -3.82
N ASN A 102 1.34 16.99 -4.88
CA ASN A 102 -0.12 16.87 -4.86
C ASN A 102 -0.57 15.73 -3.95
N PHE A 103 0.16 14.61 -3.98
CA PHE A 103 -0.07 13.53 -3.04
C PHE A 103 0.10 13.99 -1.60
N GLN A 104 1.21 14.66 -1.28
CA GLN A 104 1.49 15.18 0.06
C GLN A 104 0.39 16.11 0.55
N LYS A 105 -0.03 17.07 -0.28
CA LYS A 105 -1.13 17.98 0.06
C LYS A 105 -2.43 17.26 0.37
N LYS A 106 -2.79 16.25 -0.43
CA LYS A 106 -3.99 15.43 -0.21
C LYS A 106 -3.86 14.55 1.03
N LEU A 107 -2.66 14.04 1.31
CA LEU A 107 -2.38 13.29 2.53
C LEU A 107 -2.62 14.15 3.75
N ASP A 108 -2.05 15.37 3.80
CA ASP A 108 -2.25 16.33 4.90
C ASP A 108 -3.72 16.66 5.11
N GLN A 109 -4.46 16.93 4.04
CA GLN A 109 -5.90 17.20 4.10
C GLN A 109 -6.67 16.01 4.70
N ASN A 110 -6.34 14.79 4.28
CA ASN A 110 -7.01 13.59 4.76
C ASN A 110 -6.63 13.24 6.21
N ILE A 111 -5.39 13.50 6.61
CA ILE A 111 -4.96 13.36 8.01
C ILE A 111 -5.75 14.34 8.88
N ASN A 112 -5.83 15.61 8.50
CA ASN A 112 -6.62 16.59 9.24
C ASN A 112 -8.09 16.17 9.37
N GLU A 113 -8.72 15.69 8.28
CA GLU A 113 -10.09 15.19 8.34
C GLU A 113 -10.24 13.95 9.22
N LEU A 114 -9.20 13.13 9.31
CA LEU A 114 -9.23 11.92 10.14
C LEU A 114 -9.17 12.25 11.64
N LEU A 115 -8.43 13.31 11.99
CA LEU A 115 -8.17 13.72 13.37
C LEU A 115 -9.25 14.64 13.95
N THR A 116 -10.08 15.21 13.09
CA THR A 116 -11.26 16.02 13.48
C THR A 116 -12.53 15.17 13.47
#